data_0b7cb91ad3c9cc908d66c805ca131332
#
_entry.id   0b7cb91ad3c9cc908d66c805ca131332
#
_cell.length_a   1.000
_cell.length_b   1.000
_cell.length_c   1.000
_cell.angle_alpha   90.00
_cell.angle_beta   90.00
_cell.angle_gamma   90.00
#
_symmetry.space_group_name_H-M   'P 1'
#
loop_
_entity.id
_entity.type
_entity.pdbx_description
1 polymer ?
#
loop_
_entity_poly.entity_id
_entity_poly.type
_entity_poly.pdbx_seq_one_letter_code
_entity_poly.pdbx_strand_id
1 'polypeptide(L)'
;MPSGLLIDLNDGGPVMEITAGLRCPSWCGTVGGSGNIYNAPGYVAGATLVYAPHETARIYQTGTSLVPDVGCLSGAAQNGGSMTISSWYSAKGYNDILWPGTMWQIMPASQSGRAGLFISDSTDFTTITNGSVVGQCAWRGRVTFTGSWTPPDTGFARGTYLVFGKWSADGVTVEYDGNRVIATLERNGANVNATVTMDIVIFAAGAAPVAGPGLNFFNAA
;
A
#
# COMPACT_ATOMS: atom_id res chain seq x y z
N MET A 1 20.17 -16.74 19.21
CA MET A 1 19.52 -16.53 17.88
C MET A 1 18.09 -16.17 18.16
N PRO A 2 17.51 -15.18 17.53
CA PRO A 2 16.08 -14.92 17.69
C PRO A 2 15.30 -16.17 17.24
N SER A 3 14.31 -16.56 18.00
CA SER A 3 13.42 -17.66 17.64
C SER A 3 12.51 -17.24 16.50
N GLY A 4 12.27 -18.11 15.55
CA GLY A 4 11.48 -17.80 14.37
C GLY A 4 11.13 -19.03 13.55
N LEU A 5 10.36 -18.82 12.48
CA LEU A 5 10.06 -19.81 11.46
C LEU A 5 10.82 -19.45 10.19
N LEU A 6 11.63 -20.39 9.72
CA LEU A 6 12.36 -20.27 8.45
C LEU A 6 11.65 -21.14 7.42
N ILE A 7 11.28 -20.57 6.29
CA ILE A 7 10.65 -21.29 5.18
C ILE A 7 11.53 -21.11 3.95
N ASP A 8 12.12 -22.20 3.50
CA ASP A 8 12.81 -22.28 2.22
C ASP A 8 11.86 -22.93 1.21
N LEU A 9 11.46 -22.18 0.20
CA LEU A 9 10.59 -22.68 -0.88
C LEU A 9 11.34 -23.54 -1.90
N ASN A 10 12.69 -23.61 -1.75
CA ASN A 10 13.58 -24.33 -2.66
C ASN A 10 13.40 -23.95 -4.14
N ASP A 11 13.08 -22.69 -4.37
CA ASP A 11 12.84 -22.09 -5.69
C ASP A 11 14.03 -21.24 -6.18
N GLY A 12 15.15 -21.27 -5.43
CA GLY A 12 16.32 -20.43 -5.68
C GLY A 12 16.15 -18.97 -5.27
N GLY A 13 15.00 -18.61 -4.68
CA GLY A 13 14.72 -17.30 -4.09
C GLY A 13 15.28 -17.18 -2.67
N PRO A 14 15.19 -15.99 -2.06
CA PRO A 14 15.58 -15.80 -0.67
C PRO A 14 14.64 -16.56 0.26
N VAL A 15 15.23 -17.14 1.29
CA VAL A 15 14.49 -17.80 2.37
C VAL A 15 13.58 -16.80 3.07
N MET A 16 12.35 -17.21 3.37
CA MET A 16 11.43 -16.40 4.17
C MET A 16 11.72 -16.65 5.65
N GLU A 17 12.07 -15.60 6.37
CA GLU A 17 12.20 -15.62 7.81
C GLU A 17 11.02 -14.93 8.45
N ILE A 18 10.29 -15.62 9.33
CA ILE A 18 9.30 -15.04 10.22
C ILE A 18 9.93 -15.03 11.61
N THR A 19 10.50 -13.89 11.98
CA THR A 19 11.15 -13.71 13.29
C THR A 19 10.23 -12.95 14.24
N ALA A 20 10.53 -13.08 15.52
CA ALA A 20 9.91 -12.24 16.54
C ALA A 20 10.12 -10.74 16.22
N GLY A 21 9.06 -9.95 16.33
CA GLY A 21 9.06 -8.52 15.97
C GLY A 21 8.62 -8.21 14.56
N LEU A 22 8.49 -9.17 13.66
CA LEU A 22 7.84 -8.96 12.38
C LEU A 22 6.34 -8.66 12.58
N ARG A 23 5.90 -7.56 12.01
CA ARG A 23 4.49 -7.15 12.03
C ARG A 23 3.94 -7.17 10.63
N CYS A 24 2.88 -7.93 10.41
CA CYS A 24 2.20 -7.98 9.13
C CYS A 24 1.18 -6.85 9.03
N PRO A 25 1.18 -6.08 7.93
CA PRO A 25 0.10 -5.15 7.67
C PRO A 25 -1.19 -5.92 7.40
N SER A 26 -2.28 -5.49 8.01
CA SER A 26 -3.63 -6.00 7.78
C SER A 26 -4.41 -4.96 6.97
N TRP A 27 -5.04 -5.39 5.89
CA TRP A 27 -5.84 -4.51 5.05
C TRP A 27 -7.13 -4.10 5.76
N CYS A 28 -7.44 -2.80 5.74
CA CYS A 28 -8.67 -2.26 6.32
C CYS A 28 -9.72 -1.97 5.24
N GLY A 29 -9.29 -1.44 4.10
CA GLY A 29 -10.20 -1.07 3.03
C GLY A 29 -9.73 0.14 2.23
N THR A 30 -10.50 0.47 1.20
CA THR A 30 -10.37 1.72 0.47
C THR A 30 -11.14 2.80 1.21
N VAL A 31 -10.52 3.95 1.38
CA VAL A 31 -11.09 5.11 2.06
C VAL A 31 -11.12 6.31 1.11
N GLY A 32 -12.08 7.16 1.33
CA GLY A 32 -12.31 8.36 0.54
C GLY A 32 -13.74 8.84 0.79
N GLY A 33 -14.07 10.03 0.35
CA GLY A 33 -15.38 10.60 0.55
C GLY A 33 -15.32 12.09 0.87
N SER A 34 -16.37 12.64 1.42
CA SER A 34 -16.41 14.04 1.84
C SER A 34 -15.59 14.26 3.12
N GLY A 35 -14.79 15.31 3.13
CA GLY A 35 -14.01 15.71 4.28
C GLY A 35 -12.58 15.14 4.30
N ASN A 36 -11.87 15.50 5.35
CA ASN A 36 -10.44 15.20 5.53
C ASN A 36 -10.16 14.17 6.63
N ILE A 37 -11.19 13.52 7.16
CA ILE A 37 -11.06 12.49 8.19
C ILE A 37 -11.58 11.18 7.62
N TYR A 38 -10.70 10.19 7.52
CA TYR A 38 -11.01 8.86 7.00
C TYR A 38 -10.96 7.84 8.12
N ASN A 39 -12.08 7.20 8.40
CA ASN A 39 -12.16 6.14 9.39
C ASN A 39 -11.65 4.82 8.79
N ALA A 40 -10.79 4.12 9.51
CA ALA A 40 -10.28 2.81 9.09
C ALA A 40 -11.35 1.74 9.32
N PRO A 41 -11.85 1.07 8.27
CA PRO A 41 -12.76 -0.06 8.45
C PRO A 41 -12.09 -1.17 9.27
N GLY A 42 -12.80 -1.73 10.22
CA GLY A 42 -12.28 -2.83 11.05
C GLY A 42 -11.06 -2.47 11.91
N TYR A 43 -10.89 -1.20 12.26
CA TYR A 43 -9.78 -0.77 13.10
C TYR A 43 -9.73 -1.52 14.43
N VAL A 44 -8.54 -1.99 14.77
CA VAL A 44 -8.23 -2.62 16.05
C VAL A 44 -7.56 -1.59 16.96
N ALA A 45 -8.11 -1.41 18.17
CA ALA A 45 -7.58 -0.45 19.13
C ALA A 45 -6.08 -0.68 19.40
N GLY A 46 -5.30 0.40 19.30
CA GLY A 46 -3.85 0.36 19.46
C GLY A 46 -3.06 0.00 18.19
N ALA A 47 -3.73 -0.34 17.08
CA ALA A 47 -3.04 -0.56 15.81
C ALA A 47 -2.49 0.74 15.22
N THR A 48 -1.36 0.64 14.54
CA THR A 48 -0.79 1.73 13.76
C THR A 48 -1.40 1.71 12.35
N LEU A 49 -2.01 2.81 11.95
CA LEU A 49 -2.58 2.94 10.61
C LEU A 49 -1.50 3.33 9.59
N VAL A 50 -1.61 2.75 8.42
CA VAL A 50 -0.83 3.11 7.24
C VAL A 50 -1.81 3.52 6.15
N TYR A 51 -1.69 4.75 5.68
CA TYR A 51 -2.52 5.29 4.62
C TYR A 51 -1.68 5.42 3.34
N ALA A 52 -2.14 4.79 2.28
CA ALA A 52 -1.55 4.86 0.95
C ALA A 52 -2.50 5.64 0.03
N PRO A 53 -2.24 6.92 -0.26
CA PRO A 53 -3.08 7.72 -1.15
C PRO A 53 -2.98 7.21 -2.59
N HIS A 54 -4.08 7.28 -3.33
CA HIS A 54 -4.09 6.95 -4.75
C HIS A 54 -3.48 8.06 -5.60
N GLU A 55 -3.49 9.30 -5.10
CA GLU A 55 -2.83 10.45 -5.70
C GLU A 55 -2.33 11.39 -4.59
N THR A 56 -1.29 12.15 -4.88
CA THR A 56 -0.69 13.08 -3.91
C THR A 56 -0.68 14.53 -4.38
N ALA A 57 -0.97 14.75 -5.64
CA ALA A 57 -1.06 16.08 -6.23
C ALA A 57 -2.12 16.13 -7.33
N ARG A 58 -2.78 17.26 -7.43
CA ARG A 58 -3.76 17.52 -8.49
C ARG A 58 -3.58 18.91 -9.04
N ILE A 59 -3.57 19.01 -10.36
CA ILE A 59 -3.42 20.28 -11.08
C ILE A 59 -4.79 20.69 -11.62
N TYR A 60 -5.16 21.93 -11.36
CA TYR A 60 -6.39 22.52 -11.84
C TYR A 60 -6.05 23.68 -12.76
N GLN A 61 -6.69 23.71 -13.93
CA GLN A 61 -6.69 24.86 -14.81
C GLN A 61 -8.13 25.26 -15.05
N THR A 62 -8.52 26.41 -14.53
CA THR A 62 -9.86 26.95 -14.72
C THR A 62 -9.84 28.14 -15.66
N GLY A 63 -10.67 28.06 -16.69
CA GLY A 63 -10.91 29.19 -17.60
C GLY A 63 -9.68 29.66 -18.37
N THR A 64 -9.45 30.96 -18.33
CA THR A 64 -8.34 31.64 -19.03
C THR A 64 -7.10 31.87 -18.17
N SER A 65 -6.98 31.17 -17.03
CA SER A 65 -5.81 31.29 -16.17
C SER A 65 -4.58 30.74 -16.86
N LEU A 66 -3.52 31.57 -16.92
CA LEU A 66 -2.21 31.18 -17.49
C LEU A 66 -1.36 30.37 -16.50
N VAL A 67 -1.75 30.37 -15.24
CA VAL A 67 -1.03 29.65 -14.17
C VAL A 67 -1.96 28.59 -13.60
N PRO A 68 -1.58 27.31 -13.67
CA PRO A 68 -2.38 26.25 -13.07
C PRO A 68 -2.35 26.36 -11.53
N ASP A 69 -3.48 26.08 -10.92
CA ASP A 69 -3.56 25.89 -9.47
C ASP A 69 -3.20 24.47 -9.11
N VAL A 70 -2.47 24.30 -8.03
CA VAL A 70 -1.99 23.00 -7.56
C VAL A 70 -2.54 22.73 -6.17
N GLY A 71 -3.15 21.57 -6.00
CA GLY A 71 -3.45 20.99 -4.68
C GLY A 71 -2.52 19.82 -4.42
N CYS A 72 -1.96 19.76 -3.24
CA CYS A 72 -1.08 18.66 -2.81
C CYS A 72 -1.52 18.10 -1.48
N LEU A 73 -1.39 16.78 -1.34
CA LEU A 73 -1.40 16.12 -0.04
C LEU A 73 -0.18 16.59 0.76
N SER A 74 -0.39 17.26 1.89
CA SER A 74 0.70 17.79 2.71
C SER A 74 0.99 16.97 3.96
N GLY A 75 0.08 16.07 4.34
CA GLY A 75 0.29 15.20 5.48
C GLY A 75 -0.88 14.28 5.76
N ALA A 76 -0.60 13.25 6.55
CA ALA A 76 -1.58 12.36 7.12
C ALA A 76 -1.20 12.05 8.56
N ALA A 77 -2.14 12.21 9.48
CA ALA A 77 -1.92 11.98 10.91
C ALA A 77 -2.97 11.05 11.48
N GLN A 78 -2.54 10.02 12.17
CA GLN A 78 -3.44 9.09 12.86
C GLN A 78 -4.03 9.73 14.13
N ASN A 79 -5.33 9.54 14.30
CA ASN A 79 -6.05 9.85 15.53
C ASN A 79 -6.98 8.67 15.88
N GLY A 80 -6.52 7.80 16.78
CA GLY A 80 -7.21 6.54 17.09
C GLY A 80 -7.42 5.69 15.83
N GLY A 81 -8.67 5.35 15.53
CA GLY A 81 -9.06 4.57 14.36
C GLY A 81 -9.29 5.38 13.08
N SER A 82 -8.88 6.63 13.04
CA SER A 82 -9.02 7.50 11.88
C SER A 82 -7.70 8.14 11.46
N MET A 83 -7.65 8.55 10.20
CA MET A 83 -6.55 9.31 9.62
C MET A 83 -7.05 10.69 9.23
N THR A 84 -6.44 11.72 9.77
CA THR A 84 -6.68 13.11 9.36
C THR A 84 -5.72 13.48 8.24
N ILE A 85 -6.27 13.90 7.13
CA ILE A 85 -5.52 14.25 5.92
C ILE A 85 -5.39 15.77 5.84
N SER A 86 -4.20 16.23 5.56
CA SER A 86 -3.89 17.64 5.36
C SER A 86 -3.55 17.92 3.90
N SER A 87 -3.99 19.06 3.41
CA SER A 87 -3.75 19.51 2.04
C SER A 87 -3.10 20.89 2.03
N TRP A 88 -2.34 21.15 1.00
CA TRP A 88 -1.84 22.46 0.64
C TRP A 88 -2.35 22.84 -0.74
N TYR A 89 -2.66 24.12 -0.92
CA TYR A 89 -3.18 24.66 -2.17
C TYR A 89 -2.42 25.92 -2.57
N SER A 90 -2.13 26.07 -3.85
CA SER A 90 -1.49 27.27 -4.40
C SER A 90 -2.43 28.47 -4.46
N ALA A 91 -3.76 28.25 -4.48
CA ALA A 91 -4.76 29.30 -4.49
C ALA A 91 -5.86 29.06 -3.45
N LYS A 92 -6.44 30.15 -2.94
CA LYS A 92 -7.60 30.08 -2.05
C LYS A 92 -8.86 29.73 -2.85
N GLY A 93 -9.56 28.69 -2.47
CA GLY A 93 -10.86 28.32 -3.08
C GLY A 93 -10.95 26.87 -3.54
N TYR A 94 -9.87 26.12 -3.51
CA TYR A 94 -9.85 24.69 -3.83
C TYR A 94 -9.71 23.84 -2.57
N ASN A 95 -10.65 24.02 -1.62
CA ASN A 95 -10.57 23.34 -0.32
C ASN A 95 -11.18 21.93 -0.32
N ASP A 96 -11.73 21.47 -1.44
CA ASP A 96 -12.55 20.27 -1.52
C ASP A 96 -11.85 19.10 -2.23
N ILE A 97 -10.51 19.13 -2.32
CA ILE A 97 -9.82 17.98 -2.90
C ILE A 97 -9.90 16.83 -1.90
N LEU A 98 -10.51 15.76 -2.38
CA LEU A 98 -10.51 14.48 -1.69
C LEU A 98 -9.30 13.67 -2.12
N TRP A 99 -8.65 13.07 -1.16
CA TRP A 99 -7.51 12.19 -1.37
C TRP A 99 -7.94 10.75 -1.07
N PRO A 100 -8.59 10.05 -2.03
CA PRO A 100 -8.92 8.65 -1.82
C PRO A 100 -7.64 7.83 -1.69
N GLY A 101 -7.71 6.75 -0.94
CA GLY A 101 -6.56 5.91 -0.70
C GLY A 101 -6.94 4.55 -0.14
N THR A 102 -5.95 3.73 0.07
CA THR A 102 -6.07 2.43 0.71
C THR A 102 -5.51 2.52 2.12
N MET A 103 -6.23 1.95 3.08
CA MET A 103 -5.84 1.97 4.47
C MET A 103 -5.49 0.56 4.96
N TRP A 104 -4.39 0.47 5.66
CA TRP A 104 -3.88 -0.74 6.30
C TRP A 104 -3.61 -0.45 7.77
N GLN A 105 -3.57 -1.49 8.59
CA GLN A 105 -3.21 -1.38 9.99
C GLN A 105 -2.13 -2.40 10.35
N ILE A 106 -1.23 -1.99 11.22
CA ILE A 106 -0.23 -2.87 11.83
C ILE A 106 -0.72 -3.15 13.24
N MET A 107 -1.02 -4.42 13.52
CA MET A 107 -1.59 -4.84 14.79
C MET A 107 -0.63 -4.56 15.96
N PRO A 108 -1.14 -4.16 17.13
CA PRO A 108 -0.32 -4.03 18.34
C PRO A 108 0.18 -5.40 18.80
N ALA A 109 1.34 -5.42 19.41
CA ALA A 109 1.98 -6.65 19.94
C ALA A 109 1.13 -7.40 21.00
N SER A 110 0.20 -6.69 21.64
CA SER A 110 -0.65 -7.23 22.72
C SER A 110 -1.97 -7.86 22.27
N GLN A 111 -2.24 -7.92 20.96
CA GLN A 111 -3.48 -8.52 20.46
C GLN A 111 -3.42 -10.05 20.55
N SER A 112 -4.25 -10.60 21.43
CA SER A 112 -4.54 -12.04 21.51
C SER A 112 -5.76 -12.36 20.65
N GLY A 113 -5.57 -13.04 19.52
CA GLY A 113 -6.66 -13.63 18.74
C GLY A 113 -7.01 -15.02 19.25
N ARG A 114 -8.18 -15.55 18.86
CA ARG A 114 -8.59 -16.93 19.18
C ARG A 114 -7.79 -17.99 18.41
N ALA A 115 -7.16 -17.60 17.30
CA ALA A 115 -6.31 -18.45 16.46
C ALA A 115 -5.25 -17.59 15.78
N GLY A 116 -4.08 -18.16 15.54
CA GLY A 116 -2.97 -17.47 14.89
C GLY A 116 -1.63 -18.16 15.13
N LEU A 117 -0.58 -17.59 14.58
CA LEU A 117 0.80 -17.99 14.84
C LEU A 117 1.34 -17.11 15.97
N PHE A 118 1.86 -17.74 17.01
CA PHE A 118 2.46 -17.11 18.17
C PHE A 118 3.89 -17.62 18.36
N ILE A 119 4.84 -16.71 18.44
CA ILE A 119 6.24 -17.01 18.75
C ILE A 119 6.51 -16.48 20.16
N SER A 120 6.62 -17.38 21.13
CA SER A 120 6.56 -17.05 22.56
C SER A 120 7.88 -16.62 23.19
N ASP A 121 9.00 -16.75 22.48
CA ASP A 121 10.34 -16.60 23.07
C ASP A 121 10.97 -15.23 22.85
N SER A 122 10.13 -14.19 22.71
CA SER A 122 10.60 -12.81 22.60
C SER A 122 9.63 -11.82 23.21
N THR A 123 10.14 -10.65 23.56
CA THR A 123 9.32 -9.52 24.05
C THR A 123 8.46 -8.89 22.95
N ASP A 124 8.73 -9.21 21.68
CA ASP A 124 7.98 -8.72 20.51
C ASP A 124 7.29 -9.89 19.81
N PHE A 125 5.98 -9.79 19.66
CA PHE A 125 5.17 -10.82 19.01
C PHE A 125 4.97 -10.55 17.54
N THR A 126 5.08 -11.60 16.72
CA THR A 126 4.41 -11.60 15.43
C THR A 126 3.01 -12.14 15.64
N THR A 127 2.02 -11.27 15.53
CA THR A 127 0.62 -11.69 15.70
C THR A 127 -0.03 -11.77 14.33
N ILE A 128 -0.24 -13.00 13.86
CA ILE A 128 -1.10 -13.29 12.72
C ILE A 128 -2.35 -13.93 13.33
N THR A 129 -3.45 -13.19 13.35
CA THR A 129 -4.70 -13.65 13.96
C THR A 129 -5.76 -13.90 12.90
N ASN A 130 -6.76 -14.69 13.22
CA ASN A 130 -7.92 -14.93 12.36
C ASN A 130 -8.77 -13.69 12.07
N GLY A 131 -8.56 -12.59 12.78
CA GLY A 131 -9.19 -11.30 12.53
C GLY A 131 -8.35 -10.37 11.64
N SER A 132 -7.18 -10.81 11.19
CA SER A 132 -6.29 -10.02 10.35
C SER A 132 -6.46 -10.38 8.88
N VAL A 133 -6.73 -9.39 8.04
CA VAL A 133 -6.63 -9.56 6.58
C VAL A 133 -5.17 -9.29 6.19
N VAL A 134 -4.34 -10.32 6.35
CA VAL A 134 -2.89 -10.21 6.19
C VAL A 134 -2.53 -9.83 4.76
N GLY A 135 -1.72 -8.79 4.62
CA GLY A 135 -1.11 -8.44 3.34
C GLY A 135 -0.04 -9.46 2.96
N GLN A 136 -0.16 -10.00 1.76
CA GLN A 136 0.78 -10.97 1.21
C GLN A 136 1.54 -10.34 0.04
N CYS A 137 2.81 -10.71 -0.13
CA CYS A 137 3.54 -10.36 -1.34
C CYS A 137 2.92 -11.13 -2.51
N ALA A 138 2.06 -10.46 -3.24
CA ALA A 138 1.33 -11.05 -4.36
C ALA A 138 2.18 -11.13 -5.63
N TRP A 139 3.14 -10.21 -5.78
CA TRP A 139 4.05 -10.20 -6.91
C TRP A 139 5.30 -9.37 -6.59
N ARG A 140 6.44 -9.79 -7.12
CA ARG A 140 7.68 -9.01 -7.13
C ARG A 140 8.45 -9.25 -8.41
N GLY A 141 9.14 -8.25 -8.90
CA GLY A 141 9.98 -8.42 -10.08
C GLY A 141 10.56 -7.11 -10.59
N ARG A 142 11.41 -7.22 -11.60
CA ARG A 142 11.95 -6.12 -12.36
C ARG A 142 11.25 -6.06 -13.69
N VAL A 143 10.71 -4.88 -14.03
CA VAL A 143 10.02 -4.64 -15.30
C VAL A 143 10.61 -3.43 -16.01
N THR A 144 10.64 -3.51 -17.33
CA THR A 144 10.93 -2.35 -18.19
C THR A 144 9.71 -2.10 -19.05
N PHE A 145 9.20 -0.89 -19.04
CA PHE A 145 8.01 -0.52 -19.80
C PHE A 145 8.08 0.93 -20.28
N THR A 146 7.23 1.27 -21.25
CA THR A 146 7.05 2.63 -21.75
C THR A 146 5.60 3.05 -21.54
N GLY A 147 5.41 4.20 -20.91
CA GLY A 147 4.10 4.77 -20.62
C GLY A 147 3.37 4.06 -19.48
N SER A 148 2.92 2.82 -19.64
CA SER A 148 2.22 2.14 -18.57
C SER A 148 2.48 0.64 -18.55
N TRP A 149 2.40 0.06 -17.34
CA TRP A 149 2.48 -1.37 -17.09
C TRP A 149 1.34 -1.82 -16.19
N THR A 150 0.64 -2.85 -16.62
CA THR A 150 -0.45 -3.44 -15.81
C THR A 150 0.12 -4.61 -15.01
N PRO A 151 0.00 -4.60 -13.67
CA PRO A 151 0.36 -5.74 -12.85
C PRO A 151 -0.33 -7.02 -13.32
N PRO A 152 0.34 -8.18 -13.28
CA PRO A 152 -0.29 -9.44 -13.61
C PRO A 152 -1.46 -9.74 -12.68
N ASP A 153 -2.35 -10.62 -13.12
CA ASP A 153 -3.38 -11.14 -12.24
C ASP A 153 -2.73 -12.06 -11.20
N THR A 154 -2.92 -11.74 -9.94
CA THR A 154 -2.36 -12.48 -8.80
C THR A 154 -3.41 -13.31 -8.08
N GLY A 155 -4.67 -13.32 -8.57
CA GLY A 155 -5.80 -13.91 -7.88
C GLY A 155 -6.36 -13.07 -6.73
N PHE A 156 -5.72 -11.94 -6.41
CA PHE A 156 -6.20 -10.98 -5.40
C PHE A 156 -6.97 -9.85 -6.06
N ALA A 157 -7.90 -9.25 -5.32
CA ALA A 157 -8.63 -8.08 -5.79
C ALA A 157 -7.66 -6.90 -6.00
N ARG A 158 -7.61 -6.32 -7.20
CA ARG A 158 -6.69 -5.20 -7.54
C ARG A 158 -6.86 -3.99 -6.63
N GLY A 159 -8.07 -3.72 -6.14
CA GLY A 159 -8.34 -2.63 -5.20
C GLY A 159 -7.63 -2.76 -3.85
N THR A 160 -7.08 -3.96 -3.55
CA THR A 160 -6.28 -4.19 -2.33
C THR A 160 -4.77 -4.07 -2.58
N TYR A 161 -4.34 -3.80 -3.81
CA TYR A 161 -2.91 -3.72 -4.14
C TYR A 161 -2.27 -2.50 -3.46
N LEU A 162 -1.19 -2.77 -2.76
CA LEU A 162 -0.25 -1.77 -2.28
C LEU A 162 1.04 -1.95 -3.08
N VAL A 163 1.30 -1.04 -3.99
CA VAL A 163 2.40 -1.13 -4.96
C VAL A 163 3.56 -0.29 -4.48
N PHE A 164 4.70 -0.92 -4.29
CA PHE A 164 5.98 -0.25 -4.04
C PHE A 164 6.85 -0.39 -5.26
N GLY A 165 7.48 0.72 -5.67
CA GLY A 165 8.36 0.75 -6.81
C GLY A 165 9.66 1.49 -6.51
N LYS A 166 10.77 0.98 -7.06
CA LYS A 166 12.06 1.65 -7.05
C LYS A 166 12.55 1.79 -8.48
N TRP A 167 12.87 3.01 -8.85
CA TRP A 167 13.44 3.33 -10.16
C TRP A 167 14.53 4.37 -10.03
N SER A 168 15.34 4.50 -11.07
CA SER A 168 16.35 5.53 -11.21
C SER A 168 16.34 6.00 -12.66
N ALA A 169 15.56 7.06 -12.92
CA ALA A 169 15.49 7.70 -14.24
C ALA A 169 15.20 9.19 -14.02
N ASP A 170 16.11 10.03 -14.46
CA ASP A 170 16.02 11.46 -14.26
C ASP A 170 14.78 12.05 -14.96
N GLY A 171 14.03 12.86 -14.24
CA GLY A 171 12.84 13.55 -14.74
C GLY A 171 11.61 12.65 -14.94
N VAL A 172 11.69 11.34 -14.66
CA VAL A 172 10.56 10.42 -14.78
C VAL A 172 9.74 10.41 -13.51
N THR A 173 8.46 10.72 -13.65
CA THR A 173 7.44 10.58 -12.62
C THR A 173 6.72 9.25 -12.78
N VAL A 174 6.51 8.55 -11.67
CA VAL A 174 5.79 7.28 -11.65
C VAL A 174 4.61 7.39 -10.69
N GLU A 175 3.45 6.93 -11.13
CA GLU A 175 2.23 6.86 -10.34
C GLU A 175 1.54 5.50 -10.50
N TYR A 176 0.69 5.13 -9.55
CA TYR A 176 -0.19 3.97 -9.63
C TYR A 176 -1.65 4.45 -9.58
N ASP A 177 -2.40 4.25 -10.67
CA ASP A 177 -3.78 4.70 -10.83
C ASP A 177 -4.84 3.75 -10.22
N GLY A 178 -4.40 2.74 -9.47
CA GLY A 178 -5.26 1.67 -8.92
C GLY A 178 -5.38 0.46 -9.85
N ASN A 179 -4.88 0.56 -11.09
CA ASN A 179 -4.90 -0.51 -12.07
C ASN A 179 -3.55 -0.68 -12.80
N ARG A 180 -2.87 0.41 -13.07
CA ARG A 180 -1.60 0.43 -13.83
C ARG A 180 -0.57 1.29 -13.12
N VAL A 181 0.69 0.92 -13.29
CA VAL A 181 1.82 1.80 -13.01
C VAL A 181 2.08 2.62 -14.28
N ILE A 182 2.09 3.93 -14.14
CA ILE A 182 2.23 4.88 -15.26
C ILE A 182 3.55 5.63 -15.08
N ALA A 183 4.34 5.71 -16.13
CA ALA A 183 5.59 6.46 -16.16
C ALA A 183 5.51 7.56 -17.19
N THR A 184 5.70 8.79 -16.75
CA THR A 184 5.68 9.98 -17.58
C THR A 184 6.91 10.84 -17.34
N LEU A 185 7.18 11.69 -18.32
CA LEU A 185 8.24 12.69 -18.26
C LEU A 185 7.68 13.98 -18.87
N GLU A 186 7.93 15.08 -18.21
CA GLU A 186 7.56 16.39 -18.75
C GLU A 186 8.48 16.75 -19.91
N ARG A 187 7.89 17.13 -21.05
CA ARG A 187 8.62 17.60 -22.23
C ARG A 187 7.85 18.73 -22.90
N ASN A 188 8.44 19.91 -22.93
CA ASN A 188 7.85 21.10 -23.56
C ASN A 188 6.45 21.45 -23.04
N GLY A 189 6.24 21.37 -21.74
CA GLY A 189 4.96 21.67 -21.10
C GLY A 189 3.90 20.58 -21.23
N ALA A 190 4.26 19.38 -21.69
CA ALA A 190 3.34 18.24 -21.79
C ALA A 190 3.95 16.99 -21.17
N ASN A 191 3.11 16.20 -20.52
CA ASN A 191 3.50 14.87 -20.06
C ASN A 191 3.51 13.90 -21.24
N VAL A 192 4.66 13.29 -21.48
CA VAL A 192 4.83 12.26 -22.50
C VAL A 192 5.19 10.93 -21.84
N ASN A 193 4.89 9.83 -22.52
CA ASN A 193 5.25 8.51 -22.04
C ASN A 193 6.76 8.36 -21.89
N ALA A 194 7.19 7.91 -20.72
CA ALA A 194 8.60 7.63 -20.43
C ALA A 194 8.86 6.13 -20.42
N THR A 195 10.07 5.74 -20.81
CA THR A 195 10.57 4.38 -20.62
C THR A 195 11.31 4.33 -19.29
N VAL A 196 10.94 3.34 -18.45
CA VAL A 196 11.53 3.16 -17.14
C VAL A 196 11.77 1.68 -16.84
N THR A 197 12.85 1.39 -16.12
CA THR A 197 13.08 0.09 -15.50
C THR A 197 12.86 0.22 -14.00
N MET A 198 12.01 -0.62 -13.45
CA MET A 198 11.61 -0.57 -12.04
C MET A 198 11.73 -1.93 -11.38
N ASP A 199 12.16 -1.93 -10.12
CA ASP A 199 11.93 -3.03 -9.20
C ASP A 199 10.60 -2.77 -8.49
N ILE A 200 9.64 -3.68 -8.62
CA ILE A 200 8.29 -3.52 -8.08
C ILE A 200 7.97 -4.66 -7.13
N VAL A 201 7.34 -4.33 -6.02
CA VAL A 201 6.76 -5.28 -5.05
C VAL A 201 5.31 -4.90 -4.84
N ILE A 202 4.41 -5.88 -4.94
CA ILE A 202 2.98 -5.71 -4.73
C ILE A 202 2.56 -6.55 -3.54
N PHE A 203 2.03 -5.89 -2.52
CA PHE A 203 1.29 -6.55 -1.45
C PHE A 203 -0.21 -6.48 -1.78
N ALA A 204 -0.92 -7.55 -1.49
CA ALA A 204 -2.36 -7.63 -1.69
C ALA A 204 -3.01 -8.43 -0.56
N ALA A 205 -4.34 -8.28 -0.43
CA ALA A 205 -5.13 -8.96 0.59
C ALA A 205 -6.52 -9.33 0.05
N GLY A 206 -7.28 -10.15 0.76
CA GLY A 206 -8.70 -10.39 0.48
C GLY A 206 -9.02 -11.60 -0.41
N ALA A 207 -8.04 -12.39 -0.84
CA ALA A 207 -8.29 -13.72 -1.43
C ALA A 207 -7.45 -14.77 -0.69
N ALA A 208 -8.00 -15.95 -0.48
CA ALA A 208 -7.21 -17.08 -0.02
C ALA A 208 -6.32 -17.54 -1.19
N PRO A 209 -5.01 -17.67 -1.00
CA PRO A 209 -4.16 -18.26 -2.01
C PRO A 209 -4.62 -19.71 -2.31
N VAL A 210 -4.44 -20.14 -3.53
CA VAL A 210 -4.70 -21.55 -3.89
C VAL A 210 -3.73 -22.41 -3.06
N ALA A 211 -4.27 -23.43 -2.40
CA ALA A 211 -3.45 -24.35 -1.63
C ALA A 211 -2.40 -24.99 -2.52
N GLY A 212 -1.14 -24.84 -2.15
CA GLY A 212 0.01 -25.45 -2.80
C GLY A 212 0.63 -26.55 -1.91
N PRO A 213 1.64 -27.25 -2.41
CA PRO A 213 2.44 -28.12 -1.55
C PRO A 213 3.18 -27.30 -0.50
N GLY A 214 3.18 -27.77 0.75
CA GLY A 214 3.86 -27.13 1.87
C GLY A 214 2.89 -26.55 2.92
N LEU A 215 3.39 -25.62 3.73
CA LEU A 215 2.61 -24.98 4.77
C LEU A 215 1.76 -23.86 4.17
N ASN A 216 0.44 -24.01 4.29
CA ASN A 216 -0.50 -23.02 3.79
C ASN A 216 -1.19 -22.34 4.99
N PHE A 217 -1.13 -21.02 5.02
CA PHE A 217 -1.87 -20.21 5.96
C PHE A 217 -3.11 -19.65 5.28
N PHE A 218 -4.26 -20.00 5.77
CA PHE A 218 -5.53 -19.46 5.30
C PHE A 218 -6.11 -18.54 6.37
N ASN A 219 -6.54 -17.38 5.97
CA ASN A 219 -7.41 -16.55 6.77
C ASN A 219 -8.86 -16.94 6.43
N ALA A 220 -9.59 -17.46 7.40
CA ALA A 220 -11.02 -17.65 7.24
C ALA A 220 -11.68 -16.26 7.26
N ALA A 221 -12.18 -15.82 6.12
CA ALA A 221 -13.00 -14.62 6.01
C ALA A 221 -14.36 -14.84 6.67
#